data_925ede0a7f626ba005ce1b5b04263960
#
_entry.id   925ede0a7f626ba005ce1b5b04263960
#
_cell.length_a   1.000
_cell.length_b   1.000
_cell.length_c   1.000
_cell.angle_alpha   90.00
_cell.angle_beta   90.00
_cell.angle_gamma   90.00
#
_symmetry.space_group_name_H-M   'P 1'
#
loop_
_entity.id
_entity.type
_entity.pdbx_description
1 polymer ?
#
loop_
_entity_poly.entity_id
_entity_poly.type
_entity_poly.pdbx_seq_one_letter_code
_entity_poly.pdbx_strand_id
1 'polypeptide(L)'
;MQIITGIGSHQWKKSTAVTLGKFDGLHRGHQKLVSRIMEYKSPECDSVLCAFDMGRESLMTKDERRKQLEGKIDYLVEYPFTREVREMEAEDFIDCVLCGILRASHIVVGTDFTFGYRKRGNAAMLADFAESRGYTVDVIEKEQYQGREISSSYIREALSRGEVELAGKLLGYPYEMSGIVEHGKRLGRTLGFPTMNIEPQEQKILPRFGVYVCRVQIDGKWYNAIGNAGIKPTVTNEHRRLLEVFVFGYEGDAYGKEIRAQFCAFERPETKFASVEELKNQVMRDIRFGEEYFEKK
;
A
#
# COMPACT_ATOMS: atom_id res chain seq x y z
N MET A 1 15.69 -8.56 -4.62
CA MET A 1 15.47 -8.02 -3.25
C MET A 1 15.40 -9.17 -2.25
N GLN A 2 16.15 -9.10 -1.15
CA GLN A 2 16.04 -10.06 -0.04
C GLN A 2 15.13 -9.49 1.07
N ILE A 3 14.26 -10.33 1.64
CA ILE A 3 13.36 -9.94 2.73
C ILE A 3 13.91 -10.49 4.03
N ILE A 4 14.01 -9.62 5.06
CA ILE A 4 14.52 -9.95 6.38
C ILE A 4 13.42 -9.63 7.40
N THR A 5 13.05 -10.60 8.21
CA THR A 5 12.08 -10.42 9.30
C THR A 5 12.85 -10.22 10.62
N GLY A 6 12.72 -9.01 11.17
CA GLY A 6 13.48 -8.62 12.36
C GLY A 6 14.93 -8.22 12.06
N ILE A 7 15.40 -7.18 12.74
CA ILE A 7 16.65 -6.51 12.39
C ILE A 7 17.90 -7.31 12.81
N GLY A 8 17.81 -8.12 13.86
CA GLY A 8 18.95 -8.89 14.41
C GLY A 8 19.20 -10.24 13.73
N SER A 9 18.39 -10.64 12.76
CA SER A 9 18.50 -11.98 12.13
C SER A 9 19.50 -12.05 10.98
N HIS A 10 20.04 -10.90 10.52
CA HIS A 10 20.95 -10.83 9.37
C HIS A 10 22.30 -10.25 9.75
N GLN A 11 23.37 -10.86 9.24
CA GLN A 11 24.74 -10.34 9.37
C GLN A 11 25.13 -9.56 8.11
N TRP A 12 25.19 -8.25 8.25
CA TRP A 12 25.57 -7.34 7.17
C TRP A 12 27.08 -7.42 6.90
N LYS A 13 27.43 -7.78 5.68
CA LYS A 13 28.83 -7.89 5.25
C LYS A 13 29.39 -6.56 4.73
N LYS A 14 28.53 -5.73 4.15
CA LYS A 14 28.85 -4.42 3.57
C LYS A 14 28.30 -3.30 4.45
N SER A 15 28.68 -2.07 4.14
CA SER A 15 27.95 -0.91 4.65
C SER A 15 26.56 -0.81 4.02
N THR A 16 25.68 0.00 4.59
CA THR A 16 24.33 0.17 4.06
C THR A 16 23.94 1.62 3.90
N ALA A 17 23.18 1.89 2.86
CA ALA A 17 22.37 3.09 2.71
C ALA A 17 20.96 2.75 3.17
N VAL A 18 20.52 3.33 4.29
CA VAL A 18 19.29 2.92 4.94
C VAL A 18 18.25 4.03 4.97
N THR A 19 16.99 3.66 4.74
CA THR A 19 15.83 4.49 5.05
C THR A 19 14.88 3.75 5.98
N LEU A 20 14.27 4.48 6.91
CA LEU A 20 13.43 3.89 7.96
C LEU A 20 12.09 4.62 8.05
N GLY A 21 11.03 3.86 8.26
CA GLY A 21 9.70 4.43 8.38
C GLY A 21 8.60 3.37 8.38
N LYS A 22 7.35 3.82 8.38
CA LYS A 22 6.20 2.92 8.24
C LYS A 22 6.01 2.44 6.80
N PHE A 23 6.38 3.25 5.83
CA PHE A 23 6.24 2.99 4.40
C PHE A 23 4.85 2.49 4.00
N ASP A 24 3.83 3.04 4.65
CA ASP A 24 2.45 2.71 4.38
C ASP A 24 1.98 3.41 3.11
N GLY A 25 1.75 2.61 2.07
CA GLY A 25 1.34 3.05 0.75
C GLY A 25 2.49 3.45 -0.19
N LEU A 26 3.76 3.44 0.22
CA LEU A 26 4.91 3.81 -0.62
C LEU A 26 4.64 5.02 -1.55
N HIS A 27 3.96 6.04 -0.99
CA HIS A 27 3.57 7.25 -1.72
C HIS A 27 4.79 8.02 -2.28
N ARG A 28 4.55 9.01 -3.13
CA ARG A 28 5.60 9.77 -3.83
C ARG A 28 6.70 10.29 -2.90
N GLY A 29 6.36 10.76 -1.69
CA GLY A 29 7.36 11.13 -0.67
C GLY A 29 8.24 9.96 -0.23
N HIS A 30 7.67 8.77 0.00
CA HIS A 30 8.45 7.56 0.29
C HIS A 30 9.33 7.13 -0.88
N GLN A 31 8.84 7.28 -2.12
CA GLN A 31 9.61 6.93 -3.32
C GLN A 31 10.88 7.78 -3.45
N LYS A 32 10.87 9.05 -3.02
CA LYS A 32 12.07 9.88 -2.97
C LYS A 32 13.14 9.32 -2.02
N LEU A 33 12.71 8.85 -0.83
CA LEU A 33 13.63 8.20 0.12
C LEU A 33 14.24 6.93 -0.48
N VAL A 34 13.40 6.11 -1.14
CA VAL A 34 13.87 4.90 -1.83
C VAL A 34 14.85 5.25 -2.96
N SER A 35 14.53 6.23 -3.79
CA SER A 35 15.43 6.67 -4.87
C SER A 35 16.76 7.14 -4.30
N ARG A 36 16.74 7.89 -3.20
CA ARG A 36 17.98 8.42 -2.61
C ARG A 36 18.89 7.34 -2.03
N ILE A 37 18.37 6.32 -1.34
CA ILE A 37 19.22 5.19 -0.89
C ILE A 37 19.79 4.40 -2.07
N MET A 38 19.10 4.36 -3.21
CA MET A 38 19.60 3.70 -4.41
C MET A 38 20.78 4.44 -5.08
N GLU A 39 20.87 5.76 -4.92
CA GLU A 39 22.01 6.53 -5.41
C GLU A 39 23.33 6.18 -4.69
N TYR A 40 23.25 5.70 -3.45
CA TYR A 40 24.40 5.23 -2.67
C TYR A 40 24.78 3.78 -2.93
N LYS A 41 23.93 3.03 -3.63
CA LYS A 41 24.19 1.62 -3.92
C LYS A 41 25.48 1.44 -4.72
N SER A 42 26.34 0.56 -4.22
CA SER A 42 27.62 0.24 -4.84
C SER A 42 28.03 -1.21 -4.50
N PRO A 43 29.14 -1.74 -5.07
CA PRO A 43 29.66 -3.04 -4.65
C PRO A 43 29.93 -3.16 -3.13
N GLU A 44 30.20 -2.03 -2.45
CA GLU A 44 30.55 -1.97 -1.02
C GLU A 44 29.39 -1.46 -0.14
N CYS A 45 28.26 -1.03 -0.73
CA CYS A 45 27.13 -0.45 -0.02
C CYS A 45 25.80 -0.99 -0.56
N ASP A 46 25.04 -1.69 0.30
CA ASP A 46 23.73 -2.23 -0.05
C ASP A 46 22.62 -1.24 0.32
N SER A 47 21.56 -1.20 -0.49
CA SER A 47 20.36 -0.38 -0.25
C SER A 47 19.36 -1.11 0.64
N VAL A 48 18.94 -0.48 1.74
CA VAL A 48 18.10 -1.10 2.78
C VAL A 48 16.90 -0.22 3.11
N LEU A 49 15.71 -0.77 3.03
CA LEU A 49 14.50 -0.14 3.54
C LEU A 49 14.02 -0.90 4.79
N CYS A 50 13.97 -0.21 5.93
CA CYS A 50 13.41 -0.73 7.18
C CYS A 50 11.97 -0.26 7.35
N ALA A 51 11.00 -1.17 7.18
CA ALA A 51 9.60 -0.91 7.35
C ALA A 51 9.12 -1.35 8.73
N PHE A 52 8.70 -0.39 9.57
CA PHE A 52 8.09 -0.69 10.87
C PHE A 52 6.65 -1.14 10.70
N ASP A 53 6.37 -2.36 11.17
CA ASP A 53 5.01 -2.92 11.16
C ASP A 53 4.25 -2.51 12.42
N MET A 54 3.17 -1.77 12.24
CA MET A 54 2.37 -1.22 13.33
C MET A 54 1.14 -2.07 13.68
N GLY A 55 0.91 -3.20 12.99
CA GLY A 55 -0.25 -4.08 13.23
C GLY A 55 -1.62 -3.40 13.04
N ARG A 56 -1.71 -2.39 12.17
CA ARG A 56 -2.92 -1.61 11.90
C ARG A 56 -3.39 -1.78 10.47
N GLU A 57 -4.63 -1.36 10.20
CA GLU A 57 -5.09 -1.19 8.82
C GLU A 57 -4.11 -0.33 8.01
N SER A 58 -3.80 -0.77 6.80
CA SER A 58 -2.77 -0.21 5.95
C SER A 58 -3.27 0.10 4.55
N LEU A 59 -2.68 1.13 3.95
CA LEU A 59 -2.90 1.46 2.53
C LEU A 59 -2.35 0.38 1.61
N MET A 60 -1.36 -0.35 2.09
CA MET A 60 -0.64 -1.38 1.33
C MET A 60 -0.34 -2.56 2.26
N THR A 61 -0.67 -3.76 1.83
CA THR A 61 -0.32 -4.98 2.57
C THR A 61 1.19 -5.26 2.47
N LYS A 62 1.70 -6.19 3.29
CA LYS A 62 3.12 -6.61 3.21
C LYS A 62 3.44 -7.16 1.82
N ASP A 63 2.58 -8.00 1.28
CA ASP A 63 2.81 -8.63 -0.03
C ASP A 63 2.76 -7.60 -1.17
N GLU A 64 1.85 -6.64 -1.11
CA GLU A 64 1.81 -5.53 -2.06
C GLU A 64 3.09 -4.68 -1.96
N ARG A 65 3.59 -4.39 -0.75
CA ARG A 65 4.84 -3.67 -0.53
C ARG A 65 6.05 -4.43 -1.09
N ARG A 66 6.13 -5.74 -0.85
CA ARG A 66 7.18 -6.61 -1.38
C ARG A 66 7.20 -6.57 -2.90
N LYS A 67 6.03 -6.75 -3.53
CA LYS A 67 5.87 -6.66 -5.01
C LYS A 67 6.29 -5.28 -5.53
N GLN A 68 5.91 -4.19 -4.84
CA GLN A 68 6.20 -2.82 -5.28
C GLN A 68 7.68 -2.44 -5.17
N LEU A 69 8.42 -3.05 -4.23
CA LEU A 69 9.86 -2.83 -4.01
C LEU A 69 10.75 -3.84 -4.75
N GLU A 70 10.17 -4.89 -5.33
CA GLU A 70 10.93 -5.91 -6.03
C GLU A 70 11.78 -5.33 -7.16
N GLY A 71 13.08 -5.69 -7.17
CA GLY A 71 14.04 -5.15 -8.13
C GLY A 71 14.49 -3.70 -7.88
N LYS A 72 13.91 -2.98 -6.91
CA LYS A 72 14.25 -1.57 -6.62
C LYS A 72 15.28 -1.39 -5.49
N ILE A 73 15.39 -2.31 -4.56
CA ILE A 73 16.32 -2.26 -3.43
C ILE A 73 16.96 -3.64 -3.22
N ASP A 74 18.05 -3.68 -2.45
CA ASP A 74 18.71 -4.96 -2.14
C ASP A 74 18.01 -5.68 -1.01
N TYR A 75 17.62 -4.96 0.06
CA TYR A 75 17.02 -5.55 1.24
C TYR A 75 15.78 -4.78 1.72
N LEU A 76 14.72 -5.54 2.01
CA LEU A 76 13.55 -5.07 2.76
C LEU A 76 13.60 -5.70 4.15
N VAL A 77 13.78 -4.89 5.19
CA VAL A 77 13.67 -5.31 6.58
C VAL A 77 12.26 -5.03 7.08
N GLU A 78 11.50 -6.07 7.37
CA GLU A 78 10.20 -5.97 8.03
C GLU A 78 10.42 -6.07 9.54
N TYR A 79 10.34 -4.92 10.18
CA TYR A 79 10.69 -4.78 11.59
C TYR A 79 9.42 -4.69 12.45
N PRO A 80 9.09 -5.72 13.24
CA PRO A 80 7.98 -5.64 14.19
C PRO A 80 8.21 -4.50 15.19
N PHE A 81 7.23 -3.62 15.35
CA PHE A 81 7.33 -2.52 16.32
C PHE A 81 6.98 -3.02 17.73
N THR A 82 7.90 -3.83 18.29
CA THR A 82 7.77 -4.44 19.61
C THR A 82 7.89 -3.41 20.73
N ARG A 83 7.65 -3.86 21.98
CA ARG A 83 7.82 -3.00 23.15
C ARG A 83 9.26 -2.55 23.32
N GLU A 84 10.23 -3.44 23.12
CA GLU A 84 11.67 -3.16 23.23
C GLU A 84 12.09 -2.06 22.23
N VAL A 85 11.63 -2.15 20.98
CA VAL A 85 11.90 -1.11 19.95
C VAL A 85 11.27 0.23 20.32
N ARG A 86 10.05 0.20 20.85
CA ARG A 86 9.33 1.41 21.24
C ARG A 86 9.93 2.11 22.46
N GLU A 87 10.51 1.36 23.38
CA GLU A 87 11.07 1.84 24.63
C GLU A 87 12.59 2.08 24.54
N MET A 88 13.23 1.79 23.40
CA MET A 88 14.66 2.02 23.15
C MET A 88 14.95 3.53 23.13
N GLU A 89 15.97 3.97 23.88
CA GLU A 89 16.40 5.37 23.84
C GLU A 89 16.96 5.75 22.46
N ALA A 90 16.92 7.03 22.13
CA ALA A 90 17.29 7.48 20.79
C ALA A 90 18.77 7.22 20.47
N GLU A 91 19.67 7.44 21.43
CA GLU A 91 21.11 7.17 21.26
C GLU A 91 21.37 5.67 21.08
N ASP A 92 20.72 4.82 21.88
CA ASP A 92 20.84 3.36 21.75
C ASP A 92 20.35 2.89 20.37
N PHE A 93 19.31 3.52 19.83
CA PHE A 93 18.84 3.21 18.48
C PHE A 93 19.90 3.56 17.42
N ILE A 94 20.57 4.71 17.54
CA ILE A 94 21.67 5.08 16.66
C ILE A 94 22.83 4.09 16.79
N ASP A 95 23.31 3.88 17.99
CA ASP A 95 24.54 3.11 18.23
C ASP A 95 24.33 1.61 17.97
N CYS A 96 23.27 1.02 18.51
CA CYS A 96 23.04 -0.42 18.40
C CYS A 96 22.40 -0.81 17.07
N VAL A 97 21.38 -0.03 16.60
CA VAL A 97 20.59 -0.44 15.43
C VAL A 97 21.21 0.10 14.15
N LEU A 98 21.40 1.42 14.05
CA LEU A 98 21.89 2.00 12.80
C LEU A 98 23.37 1.67 12.56
N CYS A 99 24.24 1.92 13.54
CA CYS A 99 25.67 1.70 13.39
C CYS A 99 26.04 0.23 13.62
N GLY A 100 25.57 -0.37 14.71
CA GLY A 100 25.96 -1.73 15.12
C GLY A 100 25.39 -2.81 14.23
N ILE A 101 24.06 -2.88 14.12
CA ILE A 101 23.38 -3.95 13.37
C ILE A 101 23.38 -3.65 11.88
N LEU A 102 22.83 -2.51 11.45
CA LEU A 102 22.66 -2.18 10.02
C LEU A 102 23.96 -1.74 9.33
N ARG A 103 25.01 -1.37 10.08
CA ARG A 103 26.26 -0.82 9.54
C ARG A 103 26.01 0.35 8.58
N ALA A 104 25.07 1.22 8.98
CA ALA A 104 24.66 2.34 8.17
C ALA A 104 25.82 3.32 7.91
N SER A 105 26.18 3.53 6.64
CA SER A 105 27.09 4.59 6.22
C SER A 105 26.36 5.80 5.63
N HIS A 106 25.10 5.58 5.18
CA HIS A 106 24.23 6.63 4.68
C HIS A 106 22.81 6.43 5.24
N ILE A 107 22.28 7.46 5.88
CA ILE A 107 20.93 7.44 6.48
C ILE A 107 20.08 8.46 5.74
N VAL A 108 18.96 8.02 5.16
CA VAL A 108 18.03 8.86 4.41
C VAL A 108 16.69 8.89 5.12
N VAL A 109 16.26 10.08 5.56
CA VAL A 109 15.01 10.26 6.32
C VAL A 109 14.23 11.47 5.84
N GLY A 110 12.93 11.50 6.15
CA GLY A 110 12.11 12.69 5.94
C GLY A 110 12.31 13.74 7.04
N THR A 111 11.93 14.99 6.77
CA THR A 111 12.00 16.10 7.75
C THR A 111 11.21 15.86 9.04
N ASP A 112 10.16 15.01 8.98
CA ASP A 112 9.31 14.66 10.14
C ASP A 112 9.69 13.32 10.81
N PHE A 113 10.84 12.75 10.43
CA PHE A 113 11.29 11.48 10.99
C PHE A 113 11.57 11.61 12.48
N THR A 114 11.00 10.71 13.26
CA THR A 114 11.21 10.61 14.70
C THR A 114 11.42 9.16 15.12
N PHE A 115 12.30 8.94 16.09
CA PHE A 115 12.64 7.61 16.60
C PHE A 115 12.95 7.66 18.10
N GLY A 116 13.24 6.50 18.67
CA GLY A 116 13.55 6.37 20.09
C GLY A 116 12.35 6.57 21.01
N TYR A 117 12.57 6.30 22.29
CA TYR A 117 11.53 6.40 23.30
C TYR A 117 10.88 7.80 23.33
N ARG A 118 9.55 7.84 23.30
CA ARG A 118 8.76 9.07 23.27
C ARG A 118 9.14 10.04 22.13
N LYS A 119 9.69 9.53 21.01
CA LYS A 119 10.10 10.32 19.85
C LYS A 119 11.16 11.39 20.17
N ARG A 120 12.08 11.08 21.08
CA ARG A 120 13.16 12.01 21.45
C ARG A 120 14.20 12.20 20.36
N GLY A 121 14.40 11.18 19.51
CA GLY A 121 15.26 11.26 18.33
C GLY A 121 14.52 11.89 17.14
N ASN A 122 15.24 12.66 16.33
CA ASN A 122 14.77 13.30 15.12
C ASN A 122 15.90 13.43 14.09
N ALA A 123 15.61 14.00 12.91
CA ALA A 123 16.59 14.17 11.85
C ALA A 123 17.79 15.06 12.27
N ALA A 124 17.58 16.08 13.10
CA ALA A 124 18.65 16.93 13.60
C ALA A 124 19.61 16.14 14.49
N MET A 125 19.08 15.34 15.41
CA MET A 125 19.91 14.47 16.26
C MET A 125 20.74 13.48 15.43
N LEU A 126 20.19 12.90 14.36
CA LEU A 126 20.99 12.08 13.44
C LEU A 126 22.14 12.86 12.83
N ALA A 127 21.91 14.10 12.41
CA ALA A 127 22.95 14.95 11.83
C ALA A 127 24.04 15.32 12.86
N ASP A 128 23.67 15.62 14.11
CA ASP A 128 24.61 15.95 15.19
C ASP A 128 25.55 14.79 15.52
N PHE A 129 25.06 13.54 15.41
CA PHE A 129 25.86 12.35 15.69
C PHE A 129 26.65 11.84 14.46
N ALA A 130 26.39 12.36 13.26
CA ALA A 130 26.90 11.81 12.01
C ALA A 130 28.43 11.71 11.96
N GLU A 131 29.16 12.79 12.24
CA GLU A 131 30.62 12.81 12.21
C GLU A 131 31.22 11.83 13.21
N SER A 132 30.75 11.84 14.46
CA SER A 132 31.29 11.01 15.54
C SER A 132 31.02 9.51 15.35
N ARG A 133 29.99 9.12 14.59
CA ARG A 133 29.61 7.73 14.31
C ARG A 133 29.97 7.27 12.90
N GLY A 134 30.52 8.16 12.06
CA GLY A 134 31.04 7.82 10.73
C GLY A 134 29.97 7.52 9.68
N TYR A 135 28.80 8.16 9.76
CA TYR A 135 27.76 8.07 8.71
C TYR A 135 27.40 9.45 8.17
N THR A 136 26.68 9.48 7.07
CA THR A 136 26.07 10.72 6.51
C THR A 136 24.55 10.68 6.65
N VAL A 137 23.91 11.84 6.71
CA VAL A 137 22.44 11.97 6.79
C VAL A 137 21.92 12.84 5.66
N ASP A 138 20.98 12.33 4.91
CA ASP A 138 20.16 13.10 3.96
C ASP A 138 18.77 13.31 4.55
N VAL A 139 18.40 14.55 4.73
CA VAL A 139 17.05 14.93 5.17
C VAL A 139 16.25 15.38 3.96
N ILE A 140 15.28 14.56 3.55
CA ILE A 140 14.47 14.79 2.35
C ILE A 140 13.21 15.56 2.70
N GLU A 141 12.99 16.68 2.04
CA GLU A 141 11.77 17.45 2.19
C GLU A 141 10.56 16.69 1.65
N LYS A 142 9.42 16.89 2.34
CA LYS A 142 8.17 16.28 1.95
C LYS A 142 7.71 16.79 0.59
N GLU A 143 7.24 15.88 -0.22
CA GLU A 143 6.61 16.22 -1.47
C GLU A 143 5.22 16.79 -1.24
N GLN A 144 4.85 17.80 -2.03
CA GLN A 144 3.56 18.44 -1.96
C GLN A 144 2.73 18.15 -3.21
N TYR A 145 1.43 18.12 -3.03
CA TYR A 145 0.45 18.11 -4.10
C TYR A 145 -0.57 19.22 -3.84
N GLN A 146 -0.67 20.19 -4.77
CA GLN A 146 -1.55 21.36 -4.66
C GLN A 146 -1.40 22.13 -3.33
N GLY A 147 -0.15 22.32 -2.87
CA GLY A 147 0.16 23.07 -1.64
C GLY A 147 -0.05 22.30 -0.33
N ARG A 148 -0.43 21.01 -0.40
CA ARG A 148 -0.56 20.14 0.77
C ARG A 148 0.48 19.02 0.73
N GLU A 149 1.13 18.75 1.88
CA GLU A 149 2.10 17.66 2.02
C GLU A 149 1.46 16.29 1.74
N ILE A 150 2.15 15.50 0.91
CA ILE A 150 1.76 14.11 0.63
C ILE A 150 2.09 13.26 1.86
N SER A 151 1.08 12.55 2.37
CA SER A 151 1.22 11.66 3.53
C SER A 151 0.21 10.51 3.47
N SER A 152 0.48 9.42 4.20
CA SER A 152 -0.49 8.32 4.33
C SER A 152 -1.83 8.79 4.89
N SER A 153 -1.86 9.80 5.76
CA SER A 153 -3.10 10.38 6.29
C SER A 153 -3.91 11.09 5.21
N TYR A 154 -3.26 11.86 4.33
CA TYR A 154 -3.93 12.52 3.22
C TYR A 154 -4.53 11.50 2.23
N ILE A 155 -3.80 10.43 1.95
CA ILE A 155 -4.30 9.34 1.08
C ILE A 155 -5.50 8.64 1.72
N ARG A 156 -5.47 8.35 3.03
CA ARG A 156 -6.61 7.76 3.77
C ARG A 156 -7.84 8.66 3.71
N GLU A 157 -7.65 9.96 3.87
CA GLU A 157 -8.72 10.95 3.74
C GLU A 157 -9.33 10.93 2.33
N ALA A 158 -8.51 10.93 1.27
CA ALA A 158 -8.98 10.81 -0.10
C ALA A 158 -9.79 9.50 -0.33
N LEU A 159 -9.26 8.36 0.13
CA LEU A 159 -9.95 7.08 0.02
C LEU A 159 -11.28 7.04 0.79
N SER A 160 -11.35 7.66 1.97
CA SER A 160 -12.58 7.73 2.77
C SER A 160 -13.69 8.54 2.10
N ARG A 161 -13.34 9.41 1.15
CA ARG A 161 -14.29 10.19 0.32
C ARG A 161 -14.59 9.52 -1.01
N GLY A 162 -13.88 8.44 -1.36
CA GLY A 162 -13.98 7.79 -2.68
C GLY A 162 -13.11 8.43 -3.76
N GLU A 163 -12.25 9.40 -3.40
CA GLU A 163 -11.38 10.14 -4.31
C GLU A 163 -10.15 9.29 -4.73
N VAL A 164 -10.40 8.14 -5.36
CA VAL A 164 -9.35 7.17 -5.71
C VAL A 164 -8.36 7.72 -6.76
N GLU A 165 -8.81 8.62 -7.63
CA GLU A 165 -7.94 9.31 -8.59
C GLU A 165 -6.95 10.24 -7.88
N LEU A 166 -7.41 10.97 -6.86
CA LEU A 166 -6.53 11.78 -6.00
C LEU A 166 -5.55 10.88 -5.24
N ALA A 167 -6.04 9.79 -4.63
CA ALA A 167 -5.19 8.81 -3.96
C ALA A 167 -4.09 8.29 -4.91
N GLY A 168 -4.44 7.97 -6.15
CA GLY A 168 -3.48 7.55 -7.18
C GLY A 168 -2.43 8.61 -7.50
N LYS A 169 -2.81 9.89 -7.61
CA LYS A 169 -1.87 11.01 -7.82
C LYS A 169 -0.90 11.18 -6.64
N LEU A 170 -1.38 11.01 -5.41
CA LEU A 170 -0.56 11.09 -4.20
C LEU A 170 0.38 9.88 -4.05
N LEU A 171 -0.09 8.70 -4.43
CA LEU A 171 0.69 7.47 -4.43
C LEU A 171 1.73 7.43 -5.55
N GLY A 172 1.42 8.02 -6.73
CA GLY A 172 2.22 7.87 -7.95
C GLY A 172 1.89 6.59 -8.74
N TYR A 173 0.87 5.84 -8.31
CA TYR A 173 0.32 4.65 -8.98
C TYR A 173 -1.16 4.49 -8.56
N PRO A 174 -1.99 3.79 -9.35
CA PRO A 174 -3.40 3.57 -9.00
C PRO A 174 -3.54 2.87 -7.66
N TYR A 175 -4.50 3.32 -6.82
CA TYR A 175 -4.82 2.57 -5.61
C TYR A 175 -5.38 1.21 -5.98
N GLU A 176 -4.84 0.16 -5.37
CA GLU A 176 -5.19 -1.21 -5.73
C GLU A 176 -5.33 -2.11 -4.51
N MET A 177 -5.98 -3.23 -4.68
CA MET A 177 -6.04 -4.34 -3.73
C MET A 177 -5.79 -5.66 -4.43
N SER A 178 -5.20 -6.60 -3.72
CA SER A 178 -5.12 -8.00 -4.14
C SER A 178 -5.98 -8.88 -3.23
N GLY A 179 -6.51 -9.95 -3.79
CA GLY A 179 -7.27 -10.92 -3.03
C GLY A 179 -7.60 -12.16 -3.86
N ILE A 180 -8.08 -13.19 -3.17
CA ILE A 180 -8.50 -14.44 -3.80
C ILE A 180 -9.95 -14.31 -4.25
N VAL A 181 -10.26 -14.83 -5.44
CA VAL A 181 -11.64 -14.89 -5.94
C VAL A 181 -12.39 -15.99 -5.23
N GLU A 182 -13.42 -15.61 -4.48
CA GLU A 182 -14.27 -16.53 -3.74
C GLU A 182 -15.64 -16.75 -4.38
N HIS A 183 -16.26 -17.87 -4.01
CA HIS A 183 -17.63 -18.14 -4.41
C HIS A 183 -18.62 -17.22 -3.67
N GLY A 184 -19.41 -16.45 -4.46
CA GLY A 184 -20.53 -15.66 -3.93
C GLY A 184 -21.88 -16.35 -4.10
N LYS A 185 -22.96 -15.62 -3.81
CA LYS A 185 -24.37 -16.09 -3.99
C LYS A 185 -24.78 -16.31 -5.45
N ARG A 186 -23.91 -16.00 -6.43
CA ARG A 186 -24.10 -16.16 -7.89
C ARG A 186 -25.34 -15.43 -8.44
N LEU A 187 -25.90 -14.45 -7.71
CA LEU A 187 -27.07 -13.69 -8.17
C LEU A 187 -26.79 -12.94 -9.49
N GLY A 188 -25.62 -12.36 -9.64
CA GLY A 188 -25.23 -11.66 -10.88
C GLY A 188 -25.26 -12.57 -12.10
N ARG A 189 -24.91 -13.86 -11.96
CA ARG A 189 -24.97 -14.83 -13.06
C ARG A 189 -26.41 -15.03 -13.59
N THR A 190 -27.41 -15.10 -12.68
CA THR A 190 -28.81 -15.24 -13.06
C THR A 190 -29.38 -13.98 -13.72
N LEU A 191 -28.75 -12.83 -13.46
CA LEU A 191 -29.16 -11.53 -14.00
C LEU A 191 -28.41 -11.14 -15.28
N GLY A 192 -27.42 -11.97 -15.73
CA GLY A 192 -26.67 -11.74 -16.97
C GLY A 192 -25.35 -10.96 -16.79
N PHE A 193 -24.94 -10.67 -15.55
CA PHE A 193 -23.65 -10.01 -15.24
C PHE A 193 -22.90 -10.77 -14.15
N PRO A 194 -22.23 -11.90 -14.49
CA PRO A 194 -21.49 -12.70 -13.53
C PRO A 194 -20.38 -11.88 -12.85
N THR A 195 -20.43 -11.79 -11.51
CA THR A 195 -19.45 -11.04 -10.72
C THR A 195 -18.49 -11.98 -10.00
N MET A 196 -17.27 -11.51 -9.77
CA MET A 196 -16.25 -12.14 -8.93
C MET A 196 -16.24 -11.44 -7.58
N ASN A 197 -16.15 -12.20 -6.49
CA ASN A 197 -15.99 -11.66 -5.15
C ASN A 197 -14.51 -11.75 -4.76
N ILE A 198 -13.90 -10.59 -4.50
CA ILE A 198 -12.51 -10.49 -4.09
C ILE A 198 -12.49 -10.07 -2.64
N GLU A 199 -11.97 -10.92 -1.77
CA GLU A 199 -11.77 -10.59 -0.38
C GLU A 199 -10.39 -9.97 -0.17
N PRO A 200 -10.29 -8.72 0.33
CA PRO A 200 -9.01 -8.12 0.66
C PRO A 200 -8.37 -8.82 1.86
N GLN A 201 -7.05 -8.76 1.95
CA GLN A 201 -6.37 -9.14 3.18
C GLN A 201 -6.91 -8.30 4.36
N GLU A 202 -7.01 -8.88 5.55
CA GLU A 202 -7.69 -8.32 6.73
C GLU A 202 -7.29 -6.86 7.04
N GLN A 203 -6.01 -6.55 6.89
CA GLN A 203 -5.47 -5.20 7.19
C GLN A 203 -5.59 -4.20 6.04
N LYS A 204 -6.06 -4.61 4.86
CA LYS A 204 -6.16 -3.71 3.71
C LYS A 204 -7.30 -2.72 3.88
N ILE A 205 -7.02 -1.43 3.69
CA ILE A 205 -8.05 -0.39 3.65
C ILE A 205 -8.79 -0.50 2.32
N LEU A 206 -10.12 -0.59 2.39
CA LEU A 206 -10.97 -0.33 1.22
C LEU A 206 -11.29 1.16 1.14
N PRO A 207 -11.46 1.71 -0.07
CA PRO A 207 -11.96 3.07 -0.23
C PRO A 207 -13.43 3.15 0.24
N ARG A 208 -14.02 4.34 0.24
CA ARG A 208 -15.44 4.56 0.54
C ARG A 208 -16.29 3.51 -0.17
N PHE A 209 -17.27 2.94 0.52
CA PHE A 209 -18.14 1.94 -0.08
C PHE A 209 -18.99 2.53 -1.21
N GLY A 210 -19.07 1.78 -2.30
CA GLY A 210 -19.76 2.20 -3.51
C GLY A 210 -19.22 1.55 -4.77
N VAL A 211 -19.68 2.04 -5.89
CA VAL A 211 -19.35 1.53 -7.24
C VAL A 211 -18.17 2.30 -7.81
N TYR A 212 -17.25 1.54 -8.42
CA TYR A 212 -16.01 2.04 -9.00
C TYR A 212 -15.77 1.49 -10.39
N VAL A 213 -15.26 2.33 -11.27
CA VAL A 213 -14.55 1.84 -12.46
C VAL A 213 -13.23 1.22 -11.99
N CYS A 214 -12.96 0.01 -12.46
CA CYS A 214 -11.80 -0.77 -12.04
C CYS A 214 -11.05 -1.34 -13.25
N ARG A 215 -9.77 -1.66 -13.03
CA ARG A 215 -9.02 -2.59 -13.89
C ARG A 215 -8.64 -3.80 -13.05
N VAL A 216 -8.80 -4.99 -13.62
CA VAL A 216 -8.54 -6.25 -12.91
C VAL A 216 -7.49 -7.04 -13.67
N GLN A 217 -6.46 -7.50 -12.97
CA GLN A 217 -5.43 -8.37 -13.54
C GLN A 217 -5.73 -9.81 -13.16
N ILE A 218 -5.92 -10.67 -14.18
CA ILE A 218 -6.16 -12.09 -14.07
C ILE A 218 -5.13 -12.81 -14.94
N ASP A 219 -4.36 -13.74 -14.37
CA ASP A 219 -3.32 -14.49 -15.07
C ASP A 219 -2.34 -13.58 -15.86
N GLY A 220 -1.96 -12.45 -15.25
CA GLY A 220 -1.06 -11.45 -15.84
C GLY A 220 -1.69 -10.49 -16.86
N LYS A 221 -2.91 -10.72 -17.33
CA LYS A 221 -3.61 -9.89 -18.30
C LYS A 221 -4.57 -8.92 -17.62
N TRP A 222 -4.57 -7.66 -18.06
CA TRP A 222 -5.47 -6.62 -17.56
C TRP A 222 -6.80 -6.59 -18.33
N TYR A 223 -7.90 -6.47 -17.58
CA TYR A 223 -9.25 -6.32 -18.08
C TYR A 223 -9.89 -5.08 -17.46
N ASN A 224 -10.77 -4.43 -18.20
CA ASN A 224 -11.62 -3.38 -17.68
C ASN A 224 -12.78 -3.99 -16.88
N ALA A 225 -13.25 -3.28 -15.86
CA ALA A 225 -14.27 -3.79 -14.97
C ALA A 225 -15.06 -2.66 -14.31
N ILE A 226 -16.22 -3.02 -13.76
CA ILE A 226 -16.97 -2.22 -12.79
C ILE A 226 -17.06 -3.03 -11.50
N GLY A 227 -16.88 -2.39 -10.34
CA GLY A 227 -16.86 -3.11 -9.06
C GLY A 227 -17.59 -2.37 -7.96
N ASN A 228 -18.22 -3.11 -7.06
CA ASN A 228 -18.82 -2.58 -5.83
C ASN A 228 -17.96 -2.96 -4.63
N ALA A 229 -17.36 -1.96 -3.97
CA ALA A 229 -16.68 -2.13 -2.69
C ALA A 229 -17.71 -1.97 -1.55
N GLY A 230 -17.82 -2.96 -0.68
CA GLY A 230 -18.83 -2.92 0.36
C GLY A 230 -18.65 -3.99 1.44
N ILE A 231 -19.65 -4.07 2.33
CA ILE A 231 -19.74 -5.07 3.37
C ILE A 231 -20.90 -6.02 3.05
N LYS A 232 -20.63 -7.32 3.07
CA LYS A 232 -21.70 -8.32 2.99
C LYS A 232 -21.87 -9.04 4.32
N PRO A 233 -23.12 -9.17 4.83
CA PRO A 233 -23.39 -10.02 5.96
C PRO A 233 -23.15 -11.48 5.58
N THR A 234 -22.39 -12.19 6.41
CA THR A 234 -22.23 -13.65 6.30
C THR A 234 -23.34 -14.36 7.05
N VAL A 235 -23.45 -15.68 6.85
CA VAL A 235 -24.38 -16.53 7.60
C VAL A 235 -24.06 -16.53 9.10
N THR A 236 -22.81 -16.21 9.46
CA THR A 236 -22.29 -16.14 10.86
C THR A 236 -22.39 -14.74 11.48
N ASN A 237 -23.11 -13.79 10.88
CA ASN A 237 -23.19 -12.38 11.30
C ASN A 237 -21.84 -11.63 11.28
N GLU A 238 -20.81 -12.16 10.69
CA GLU A 238 -19.57 -11.45 10.46
C GLU A 238 -19.71 -10.52 9.24
N HIS A 239 -19.27 -9.30 9.39
CA HIS A 239 -19.28 -8.31 8.30
C HIS A 239 -18.02 -8.45 7.46
N ARG A 240 -18.10 -9.23 6.35
CA ARG A 240 -16.97 -9.37 5.42
C ARG A 240 -16.90 -8.18 4.46
N ARG A 241 -15.75 -7.53 4.44
CA ARG A 241 -15.43 -6.51 3.44
C ARG A 241 -15.03 -7.20 2.14
N LEU A 242 -15.58 -6.78 1.02
CA LEU A 242 -15.21 -7.36 -0.28
C LEU A 242 -15.39 -6.35 -1.42
N LEU A 243 -14.72 -6.63 -2.52
CA LEU A 243 -14.93 -6.00 -3.81
C LEU A 243 -15.61 -7.02 -4.74
N GLU A 244 -16.83 -6.73 -5.16
CA GLU A 244 -17.55 -7.52 -6.15
C GLU A 244 -17.38 -6.88 -7.52
N VAL A 245 -16.72 -7.56 -8.48
CA VAL A 245 -16.40 -6.99 -9.79
C VAL A 245 -17.07 -7.76 -10.93
N PHE A 246 -17.63 -7.03 -11.87
CA PHE A 246 -17.99 -7.52 -13.20
C PHE A 246 -16.87 -7.13 -14.18
N VAL A 247 -16.22 -8.15 -14.75
CA VAL A 247 -15.05 -7.98 -15.64
C VAL A 247 -15.50 -8.05 -17.08
N PHE A 248 -15.24 -6.98 -17.83
CA PHE A 248 -15.70 -6.86 -19.22
C PHE A 248 -14.98 -7.84 -20.14
N GLY A 249 -15.74 -8.62 -20.91
CA GLY A 249 -15.20 -9.56 -21.88
C GLY A 249 -14.39 -10.73 -21.29
N TYR A 250 -14.53 -11.02 -20.00
CA TYR A 250 -13.87 -12.18 -19.38
C TYR A 250 -14.84 -13.37 -19.31
N GLU A 251 -14.49 -14.48 -19.97
CA GLU A 251 -15.32 -15.70 -20.05
C GLU A 251 -14.70 -16.89 -19.29
N GLY A 252 -13.55 -16.67 -18.61
CA GLY A 252 -12.82 -17.74 -17.93
C GLY A 252 -13.35 -18.01 -16.51
N ASP A 253 -12.75 -19.04 -15.87
CA ASP A 253 -12.92 -19.32 -14.45
C ASP A 253 -11.75 -18.71 -13.67
N ALA A 254 -12.06 -17.85 -12.69
CA ALA A 254 -11.10 -17.19 -11.82
C ALA A 254 -11.20 -17.62 -10.34
N TYR A 255 -12.06 -18.56 -10.01
CA TYR A 255 -12.20 -19.04 -8.63
C TYR A 255 -10.89 -19.60 -8.08
N GLY A 256 -10.56 -19.21 -6.85
CA GLY A 256 -9.32 -19.62 -6.18
C GLY A 256 -8.06 -18.92 -6.68
N LYS A 257 -8.13 -18.11 -7.75
CA LYS A 257 -6.99 -17.32 -8.22
C LYS A 257 -6.80 -16.06 -7.40
N GLU A 258 -5.54 -15.69 -7.16
CA GLU A 258 -5.20 -14.35 -6.67
C GLU A 258 -5.32 -13.37 -7.84
N ILE A 259 -6.13 -12.34 -7.67
CA ILE A 259 -6.26 -11.27 -8.66
C ILE A 259 -5.95 -9.92 -8.03
N ARG A 260 -5.62 -8.94 -8.87
CA ARG A 260 -5.31 -7.58 -8.48
C ARG A 260 -6.31 -6.63 -9.11
N ALA A 261 -6.95 -5.79 -8.30
CA ALA A 261 -7.93 -4.81 -8.75
C ALA A 261 -7.45 -3.39 -8.47
N GLN A 262 -7.37 -2.56 -9.50
CA GLN A 262 -7.06 -1.14 -9.44
C GLN A 262 -8.35 -0.32 -9.47
N PHE A 263 -8.50 0.63 -8.55
CA PHE A 263 -9.61 1.58 -8.52
C PHE A 263 -9.28 2.77 -9.42
N CYS A 264 -10.05 2.98 -10.47
CA CYS A 264 -9.81 4.01 -11.48
C CYS A 264 -10.62 5.29 -11.25
N ALA A 265 -11.91 5.15 -10.90
CA ALA A 265 -12.79 6.28 -10.60
C ALA A 265 -13.95 5.83 -9.70
N PHE A 266 -14.45 6.73 -8.85
CA PHE A 266 -15.66 6.52 -8.07
C PHE A 266 -16.86 6.94 -8.91
N GLU A 267 -17.87 6.08 -9.03
CA GLU A 267 -19.09 6.38 -9.73
C GLU A 267 -20.19 6.88 -8.78
N ARG A 268 -20.55 6.03 -7.81
CA ARG A 268 -21.66 6.33 -6.90
C ARG A 268 -21.54 5.57 -5.56
N PRO A 269 -22.22 6.03 -4.50
CA PRO A 269 -22.32 5.28 -3.25
C PRO A 269 -23.19 4.01 -3.42
N GLU A 270 -23.08 3.09 -2.46
CA GLU A 270 -24.02 1.96 -2.36
C GLU A 270 -25.45 2.44 -2.21
N THR A 271 -26.38 1.73 -2.87
CA THR A 271 -27.81 2.03 -2.84
C THR A 271 -28.60 0.75 -2.60
N LYS A 272 -29.65 0.83 -1.79
CA LYS A 272 -30.61 -0.26 -1.63
C LYS A 272 -31.66 -0.18 -2.72
N PHE A 273 -32.03 -1.30 -3.30
CA PHE A 273 -33.03 -1.41 -4.37
C PHE A 273 -34.30 -2.05 -3.84
N ALA A 274 -35.45 -1.56 -4.27
CA ALA A 274 -36.74 -2.09 -3.88
C ALA A 274 -37.10 -3.39 -4.64
N SER A 275 -36.50 -3.62 -5.82
CA SER A 275 -36.75 -4.81 -6.64
C SER A 275 -35.46 -5.29 -7.34
N VAL A 276 -35.48 -6.54 -7.79
CA VAL A 276 -34.41 -7.13 -8.61
C VAL A 276 -34.29 -6.42 -9.97
N GLU A 277 -35.42 -5.96 -10.52
CA GLU A 277 -35.43 -5.23 -11.79
C GLU A 277 -34.74 -3.86 -11.65
N GLU A 278 -35.01 -3.14 -10.57
CA GLU A 278 -34.34 -1.87 -10.27
C GLU A 278 -32.82 -2.07 -10.11
N LEU A 279 -32.41 -3.11 -9.36
CA LEU A 279 -31.00 -3.50 -9.27
C LEU A 279 -30.40 -3.76 -10.65
N LYS A 280 -31.04 -4.58 -11.47
CA LYS A 280 -30.57 -4.91 -12.82
C LYS A 280 -30.39 -3.65 -13.68
N ASN A 281 -31.40 -2.78 -13.69
CA ASN A 281 -31.36 -1.53 -14.46
C ASN A 281 -30.22 -0.61 -13.99
N GLN A 282 -29.94 -0.56 -12.69
CA GLN A 282 -28.84 0.24 -12.17
C GLN A 282 -27.48 -0.38 -12.54
N VAL A 283 -27.29 -1.69 -12.40
CA VAL A 283 -26.05 -2.36 -12.79
C VAL A 283 -25.74 -2.18 -14.27
N MET A 284 -26.76 -2.21 -15.12
CA MET A 284 -26.57 -1.94 -16.57
C MET A 284 -26.13 -0.50 -16.84
N ARG A 285 -26.59 0.48 -16.03
CA ARG A 285 -26.07 1.87 -16.11
C ARG A 285 -24.63 1.96 -15.66
N ASP A 286 -24.29 1.29 -14.54
CA ASP A 286 -22.94 1.26 -13.99
C ASP A 286 -21.95 0.62 -15.00
N ILE A 287 -22.34 -0.47 -15.66
CA ILE A 287 -21.54 -1.11 -16.72
C ILE A 287 -21.29 -0.13 -17.87
N ARG A 288 -22.34 0.52 -18.38
CA ARG A 288 -22.22 1.50 -19.47
C ARG A 288 -21.32 2.67 -19.08
N PHE A 289 -21.46 3.18 -17.86
CA PHE A 289 -20.56 4.21 -17.35
C PHE A 289 -19.08 3.76 -17.35
N GLY A 290 -18.83 2.52 -16.93
CA GLY A 290 -17.49 1.94 -16.95
C GLY A 290 -16.93 1.80 -18.37
N GLU A 291 -17.73 1.34 -19.32
CA GLU A 291 -17.34 1.23 -20.74
C GLU A 291 -17.00 2.60 -21.33
N GLU A 292 -17.85 3.60 -21.15
CA GLU A 292 -17.63 4.98 -21.61
C GLU A 292 -16.39 5.63 -20.98
N TYR A 293 -16.07 5.30 -19.73
CA TYR A 293 -14.85 5.80 -19.06
C TYR A 293 -13.58 5.33 -19.77
N PHE A 294 -13.55 4.07 -20.21
CA PHE A 294 -12.38 3.52 -20.90
C PHE A 294 -12.31 3.90 -22.38
N GLU A 295 -13.42 4.21 -23.03
CA GLU A 295 -13.42 4.71 -24.39
C GLU A 295 -12.85 6.14 -24.51
N LYS A 296 -12.94 6.95 -23.43
CA LYS A 296 -12.46 8.34 -23.38
C LYS A 296 -10.99 8.47 -22.98
N LYS A 297 -10.33 7.37 -22.61
CA LYS A 297 -8.91 7.33 -22.19
C LYS A 297 -8.03 6.56 -23.16
#